data_a4da6f3d593750c852f8f178dda3fce5
#
_entry.id   a4da6f3d593750c852f8f178dda3fce5
#
_cell.length_a   1.000
_cell.length_b   1.000
_cell.length_c   1.000
_cell.angle_alpha   90.00
_cell.angle_beta   90.00
_cell.angle_gamma   90.00
#
_symmetry.space_group_name_H-M   'P 1'
#
loop_
_entity.id
_entity.type
_entity.pdbx_description
1 polymer ?
#
loop_
_entity_poly.entity_id
_entity_poly.type
_entity_poly.pdbx_seq_one_letter_code
_entity_poly.pdbx_strand_id
1 'polypeptide(L)'
;SEVAPRLADVLAGHYKEARNYDRAYLFYKEFLQRHPEDVPALVSCAEMEMMRGKEKDALKTYEKVLMLDADNLQANIFLGNYYYLQAEKDKKKLEEDYKKITSPTRMQYARYRNGLSDVFTNSYGKAKAYLQRVLQVFPSMEAGNTREKIKKMELELK
;
A
#
# COMPACT_ATOMS: atom_id res chain seq x y z
N SER A 1 31.94 -2.89 -2.62
CA SER A 1 32.40 -1.50 -2.69
C SER A 1 31.21 -0.57 -2.87
N GLU A 2 31.28 0.63 -2.31
CA GLU A 2 30.22 1.63 -2.38
C GLU A 2 29.95 2.14 -3.81
N VAL A 3 30.93 2.02 -4.70
CA VAL A 3 30.83 2.49 -6.09
C VAL A 3 29.90 1.60 -6.91
N ALA A 4 29.96 0.28 -6.73
CA ALA A 4 29.13 -0.67 -7.51
C ALA A 4 27.63 -0.49 -7.26
N PRO A 5 27.13 -0.33 -6.01
CA PRO A 5 25.73 -0.03 -5.78
C PRO A 5 25.24 1.25 -6.46
N ARG A 6 26.06 2.31 -6.40
CA ARG A 6 25.72 3.59 -7.03
C ARG A 6 25.63 3.47 -8.55
N LEU A 7 26.55 2.73 -9.16
CA LEU A 7 26.56 2.53 -10.60
C LEU A 7 25.33 1.76 -11.04
N ALA A 8 25.00 0.65 -10.36
CA ALA A 8 23.82 -0.13 -10.65
C ALA A 8 22.53 0.70 -10.53
N ASP A 9 22.44 1.52 -9.50
CA ASP A 9 21.28 2.39 -9.25
C ASP A 9 21.16 3.47 -10.33
N VAL A 10 22.27 4.08 -10.76
CA VAL A 10 22.29 5.07 -11.85
C VAL A 10 21.83 4.44 -13.16
N LEU A 11 22.34 3.26 -13.50
CA LEU A 11 21.95 2.56 -14.73
C LEU A 11 20.47 2.15 -14.71
N ALA A 12 20.00 1.61 -13.60
CA ALA A 12 18.59 1.26 -13.45
C ALA A 12 17.69 2.50 -13.51
N GLY A 13 18.13 3.62 -12.90
CA GLY A 13 17.44 4.90 -13.00
C GLY A 13 17.34 5.42 -14.42
N HIS A 14 18.40 5.24 -15.21
CA HIS A 14 18.40 5.61 -16.63
C HIS A 14 17.35 4.82 -17.42
N TYR A 15 17.27 3.50 -17.22
CA TYR A 15 16.25 2.67 -17.85
C TYR A 15 14.83 3.04 -17.39
N LYS A 16 14.67 3.38 -16.13
CA LYS A 16 13.42 3.85 -15.56
C LYS A 16 12.93 5.13 -16.25
N GLU A 17 13.80 6.12 -16.41
CA GLU A 17 13.51 7.39 -17.09
C GLU A 17 13.12 7.18 -18.55
N ALA A 18 13.78 6.23 -19.22
CA ALA A 18 13.44 5.86 -20.57
C ALA A 18 12.17 5.00 -20.69
N ARG A 19 11.46 4.78 -19.56
CA ARG A 19 10.29 3.91 -19.45
C ARG A 19 10.55 2.46 -19.85
N ASN A 20 11.79 2.00 -19.72
CA ASN A 20 12.14 0.60 -19.94
C ASN A 20 12.09 -0.14 -18.59
N TYR A 21 10.87 -0.33 -18.10
CA TYR A 21 10.64 -0.88 -16.76
C TYR A 21 11.11 -2.32 -16.59
N ASP A 22 11.04 -3.11 -17.65
CA ASP A 22 11.49 -4.51 -17.61
C ASP A 22 13.00 -4.61 -17.39
N ARG A 23 13.77 -3.78 -18.08
CA ARG A 23 15.22 -3.73 -17.91
C ARG A 23 15.62 -3.18 -16.53
N ALA A 24 14.97 -2.11 -16.10
CA ALA A 24 15.19 -1.54 -14.78
C ALA A 24 14.88 -2.56 -13.69
N TYR A 25 13.77 -3.27 -13.82
CA TYR A 25 13.38 -4.35 -12.91
C TYR A 25 14.47 -5.42 -12.79
N LEU A 26 14.94 -5.93 -13.94
CA LEU A 26 15.99 -6.95 -13.97
C LEU A 26 17.27 -6.49 -13.31
N PHE A 27 17.64 -5.21 -13.51
CA PHE A 27 18.80 -4.60 -12.87
C PHE A 27 18.67 -4.62 -11.35
N TYR A 28 17.53 -4.19 -10.83
CA TYR A 28 17.28 -4.17 -9.39
C TYR A 28 17.22 -5.58 -8.81
N LYS A 29 16.60 -6.53 -9.51
CA LYS A 29 16.55 -7.93 -9.06
C LYS A 29 17.94 -8.54 -8.98
N GLU A 30 18.77 -8.31 -9.97
CA GLU A 30 20.16 -8.79 -9.99
C GLU A 30 20.98 -8.14 -8.89
N PHE A 31 20.86 -6.81 -8.74
CA PHE A 31 21.53 -6.08 -7.66
C PHE A 31 21.13 -6.61 -6.29
N LEU A 32 19.85 -6.87 -6.07
CA LEU A 32 19.32 -7.36 -4.81
C LEU A 32 19.78 -8.80 -4.46
N GLN A 33 20.18 -9.60 -5.45
CA GLN A 33 20.79 -10.90 -5.17
C GLN A 33 22.10 -10.76 -4.36
N ARG A 34 22.84 -9.68 -4.60
CA ARG A 34 24.10 -9.38 -3.91
C ARG A 34 23.89 -8.49 -2.69
N HIS A 35 22.87 -7.67 -2.72
CA HIS A 35 22.57 -6.68 -1.66
C HIS A 35 21.09 -6.78 -1.27
N PRO A 36 20.67 -7.91 -0.62
CA PRO A 36 19.25 -8.19 -0.40
C PRO A 36 18.56 -7.26 0.59
N GLU A 37 19.33 -6.52 1.38
CA GLU A 37 18.80 -5.59 2.39
C GLU A 37 18.98 -4.12 2.02
N ASP A 38 19.30 -3.84 0.76
CA ASP A 38 19.43 -2.46 0.28
C ASP A 38 18.05 -1.85 0.11
N VAL A 39 17.67 -0.99 1.04
CA VAL A 39 16.32 -0.39 1.08
C VAL A 39 16.03 0.46 -0.16
N PRO A 40 16.90 1.37 -0.61
CA PRO A 40 16.64 2.12 -1.84
C PRO A 40 16.42 1.22 -3.06
N ALA A 41 17.18 0.15 -3.20
CA ALA A 41 17.03 -0.79 -4.30
C ALA A 41 15.71 -1.57 -4.20
N LEU A 42 15.29 -1.96 -3.00
CA LEU A 42 14.00 -2.60 -2.78
C LEU A 42 12.85 -1.67 -3.16
N VAL A 43 12.91 -0.40 -2.76
CA VAL A 43 11.89 0.60 -3.10
C VAL A 43 11.81 0.77 -4.62
N SER A 44 12.95 0.91 -5.29
CA SER A 44 13.00 1.04 -6.75
C SER A 44 12.45 -0.21 -7.45
N CYS A 45 12.78 -1.40 -6.93
CA CYS A 45 12.24 -2.66 -7.43
C CYS A 45 10.71 -2.70 -7.31
N ALA A 46 10.17 -2.29 -6.17
CA ALA A 46 8.72 -2.23 -5.95
C ALA A 46 8.05 -1.25 -6.92
N GLU A 47 8.66 -0.09 -7.17
CA GLU A 47 8.16 0.87 -8.17
C GLU A 47 8.08 0.24 -9.56
N MET A 48 9.10 -0.54 -9.94
CA MET A 48 9.10 -1.22 -11.24
C MET A 48 8.03 -2.32 -11.29
N GLU A 49 7.82 -3.02 -10.21
CA GLU A 49 6.73 -4.00 -10.10
C GLU A 49 5.38 -3.33 -10.32
N MET A 50 5.15 -2.15 -9.72
CA MET A 50 3.93 -1.37 -9.94
C MET A 50 3.78 -0.94 -11.41
N MET A 51 4.85 -0.43 -12.01
CA MET A 51 4.83 0.00 -13.41
C MET A 51 4.56 -1.15 -14.39
N ARG A 52 4.90 -2.37 -13.98
CA ARG A 52 4.63 -3.58 -14.76
C ARG A 52 3.26 -4.21 -14.47
N GLY A 53 2.46 -3.57 -13.62
CA GLY A 53 1.15 -4.10 -13.21
C GLY A 53 1.22 -5.27 -12.25
N LYS A 54 2.34 -5.45 -11.55
CA LYS A 54 2.57 -6.52 -10.58
C LYS A 54 2.36 -6.01 -9.15
N GLU A 55 1.14 -5.56 -8.86
CA GLU A 55 0.81 -4.94 -7.58
C GLU A 55 1.04 -5.87 -6.38
N LYS A 56 0.71 -7.16 -6.51
CA LYS A 56 0.92 -8.12 -5.41
C LYS A 56 2.40 -8.33 -5.10
N ASP A 57 3.25 -8.32 -6.12
CA ASP A 57 4.70 -8.41 -5.93
C ASP A 57 5.22 -7.16 -5.26
N ALA A 58 4.76 -5.98 -5.69
CA ALA A 58 5.11 -4.71 -5.07
C ALA A 58 4.71 -4.66 -3.60
N LEU A 59 3.53 -5.18 -3.27
CA LEU A 59 3.05 -5.27 -1.88
C LEU A 59 4.06 -6.02 -1.01
N LYS A 60 4.51 -7.19 -1.46
CA LYS A 60 5.49 -8.01 -0.74
C LYS A 60 6.84 -7.30 -0.61
N THR A 61 7.27 -6.63 -1.66
CA THR A 61 8.54 -5.89 -1.67
C THR A 61 8.49 -4.72 -0.69
N TYR A 62 7.41 -3.95 -0.67
CA TYR A 62 7.24 -2.86 0.29
C TYR A 62 7.10 -3.36 1.72
N GLU A 63 6.46 -4.50 1.95
CA GLU A 63 6.43 -5.11 3.27
C GLU A 63 7.84 -5.48 3.76
N LYS A 64 8.68 -5.99 2.87
CA LYS A 64 10.08 -6.25 3.18
C LYS A 64 10.84 -4.97 3.51
N VAL A 65 10.59 -3.88 2.79
CA VAL A 65 11.16 -2.57 3.09
C VAL A 65 10.84 -2.18 4.53
N LEU A 66 9.59 -2.32 4.96
CA LEU A 66 9.18 -1.96 6.33
C LEU A 66 9.79 -2.86 7.40
N MET A 67 10.12 -4.09 7.08
CA MET A 67 10.85 -4.95 8.01
C MET A 67 12.28 -4.44 8.27
N LEU A 68 12.88 -3.81 7.27
CA LEU A 68 14.23 -3.26 7.35
C LEU A 68 14.27 -1.80 7.82
N ASP A 69 13.25 -1.03 7.45
CA ASP A 69 13.13 0.39 7.75
C ASP A 69 11.63 0.71 7.98
N ALA A 70 11.21 0.62 9.23
CA ALA A 70 9.81 0.82 9.63
C ALA A 70 9.26 2.21 9.31
N ASP A 71 10.16 3.20 9.18
CA ASP A 71 9.78 4.60 8.91
C ASP A 71 9.93 4.98 7.44
N ASN A 72 10.18 4.01 6.56
CA ASN A 72 10.33 4.29 5.13
C ASN A 72 9.06 4.95 4.60
N LEU A 73 9.22 6.14 4.05
CA LEU A 73 8.10 6.97 3.60
C LEU A 73 7.34 6.32 2.45
N GLN A 74 8.04 5.90 1.41
CA GLN A 74 7.43 5.32 0.21
C GLN A 74 6.65 4.05 0.51
N ALA A 75 7.21 3.17 1.34
CA ALA A 75 6.53 1.93 1.73
C ALA A 75 5.28 2.19 2.56
N ASN A 76 5.34 3.12 3.51
CA ASN A 76 4.17 3.48 4.32
C ASN A 76 3.08 4.14 3.46
N ILE A 77 3.45 5.00 2.52
CA ILE A 77 2.48 5.62 1.59
C ILE A 77 1.83 4.54 0.74
N PHE A 78 2.62 3.64 0.15
CA PHE A 78 2.07 2.59 -0.71
C PHE A 78 1.10 1.69 0.06
N LEU A 79 1.53 1.18 1.21
CA LEU A 79 0.70 0.26 1.99
C LEU A 79 -0.53 0.94 2.57
N GLY A 80 -0.40 2.18 3.00
CA GLY A 80 -1.54 2.97 3.47
C GLY A 80 -2.59 3.15 2.37
N ASN A 81 -2.16 3.56 1.18
CA ASN A 81 -3.07 3.74 0.04
C ASN A 81 -3.64 2.40 -0.45
N TYR A 82 -2.84 1.36 -0.46
CA TYR A 82 -3.29 0.03 -0.87
C TYR A 82 -4.45 -0.45 0.00
N TYR A 83 -4.29 -0.44 1.32
CA TYR A 83 -5.33 -0.90 2.23
C TYR A 83 -6.53 0.05 2.27
N TYR A 84 -6.31 1.35 2.08
CA TYR A 84 -7.41 2.30 1.99
C TYR A 84 -8.29 2.01 0.76
N LEU A 85 -7.68 1.83 -0.41
CA LEU A 85 -8.42 1.53 -1.64
C LEU A 85 -9.11 0.17 -1.57
N GLN A 86 -8.47 -0.82 -0.95
CA GLN A 86 -9.08 -2.13 -0.73
C GLN A 86 -10.31 -2.00 0.16
N ALA A 87 -10.22 -1.22 1.23
CA ALA A 87 -11.33 -0.97 2.14
C ALA A 87 -12.49 -0.26 1.43
N GLU A 88 -12.21 0.76 0.63
CA GLU A 88 -13.22 1.47 -0.14
C GLU A 88 -13.95 0.53 -1.10
N LYS A 89 -13.22 -0.33 -1.78
CA LYS A 89 -13.77 -1.32 -2.71
C LYS A 89 -14.67 -2.32 -1.99
N ASP A 90 -14.19 -2.88 -0.87
CA ASP A 90 -14.94 -3.87 -0.11
C ASP A 90 -16.19 -3.26 0.53
N LYS A 91 -16.09 -2.05 1.06
CA LYS A 91 -17.21 -1.30 1.61
C LYS A 91 -18.29 -1.05 0.55
N LYS A 92 -17.87 -0.58 -0.61
CA LYS A 92 -18.79 -0.31 -1.73
C LYS A 92 -19.52 -1.56 -2.15
N LYS A 93 -18.84 -2.69 -2.23
CA LYS A 93 -19.45 -3.97 -2.57
C LYS A 93 -20.51 -4.39 -1.54
N LEU A 94 -20.19 -4.26 -0.25
CA LEU A 94 -21.13 -4.57 0.82
C LEU A 94 -22.39 -3.69 0.74
N GLU A 95 -22.21 -2.39 0.51
CA GLU A 95 -23.32 -1.44 0.38
C GLU A 95 -24.19 -1.75 -0.83
N GLU A 96 -23.58 -2.04 -1.98
CA GLU A 96 -24.30 -2.38 -3.21
C GLU A 96 -25.09 -3.68 -3.07
N ASP A 97 -24.48 -4.71 -2.48
CA ASP A 97 -25.13 -6.00 -2.27
C ASP A 97 -26.30 -5.87 -1.29
N TYR A 98 -26.12 -5.08 -0.21
CA TYR A 98 -27.21 -4.85 0.75
C TYR A 98 -28.38 -4.09 0.13
N LYS A 99 -28.11 -3.08 -0.70
CA LYS A 99 -29.16 -2.30 -1.40
C LYS A 99 -30.04 -3.14 -2.32
N LYS A 100 -29.54 -4.27 -2.80
CA LYS A 100 -30.30 -5.19 -3.66
C LYS A 100 -31.33 -6.00 -2.89
N ILE A 101 -31.25 -6.07 -1.57
CA ILE A 101 -32.15 -6.84 -0.74
C ILE A 101 -33.38 -5.99 -0.47
N THR A 102 -34.56 -6.54 -0.87
CA THR A 102 -35.88 -5.94 -0.57
C THR A 102 -36.30 -6.40 0.81
N SER A 103 -36.60 -5.48 1.71
CA SER A 103 -37.05 -5.78 3.08
C SER A 103 -36.05 -6.69 3.83
N PRO A 104 -34.82 -6.21 4.11
CA PRO A 104 -33.84 -7.06 4.75
C PRO A 104 -34.26 -7.55 6.14
N THR A 105 -33.91 -8.80 6.43
CA THR A 105 -34.15 -9.41 7.74
C THR A 105 -33.10 -8.87 8.76
N ARG A 106 -33.35 -9.11 10.05
CA ARG A 106 -32.40 -8.78 11.11
C ARG A 106 -31.04 -9.46 10.88
N MET A 107 -31.09 -10.72 10.43
CA MET A 107 -29.87 -11.49 10.16
C MET A 107 -29.08 -10.88 8.98
N GLN A 108 -29.78 -10.49 7.92
CA GLN A 108 -29.13 -9.83 6.77
C GLN A 108 -28.54 -8.48 7.15
N TYR A 109 -29.24 -7.70 7.97
CA TYR A 109 -28.72 -6.44 8.50
C TYR A 109 -27.47 -6.68 9.38
N ALA A 110 -27.53 -7.68 10.26
CA ALA A 110 -26.40 -8.02 11.13
C ALA A 110 -25.17 -8.45 10.32
N ARG A 111 -25.35 -9.25 9.26
CA ARG A 111 -24.26 -9.64 8.35
C ARG A 111 -23.65 -8.43 7.68
N TYR A 112 -24.46 -7.50 7.22
CA TYR A 112 -24.02 -6.27 6.61
C TYR A 112 -23.17 -5.45 7.60
N ARG A 113 -23.67 -5.25 8.82
CA ARG A 113 -22.95 -4.50 9.87
C ARG A 113 -21.65 -5.19 10.26
N ASN A 114 -21.66 -6.51 10.40
CA ASN A 114 -20.44 -7.27 10.70
C ASN A 114 -19.43 -7.19 9.57
N GLY A 115 -19.90 -7.25 8.32
CA GLY A 115 -19.03 -7.07 7.15
C GLY A 115 -18.36 -5.71 7.13
N LEU A 116 -19.09 -4.63 7.42
CA LEU A 116 -18.52 -3.28 7.55
C LEU A 116 -17.50 -3.21 8.68
N SER A 117 -17.80 -3.80 9.84
CA SER A 117 -16.88 -3.85 10.97
C SER A 117 -15.58 -4.56 10.59
N ASP A 118 -15.65 -5.67 9.86
CA ASP A 118 -14.47 -6.40 9.37
C ASP A 118 -13.64 -5.55 8.40
N VAL A 119 -14.29 -4.82 7.51
CA VAL A 119 -13.58 -3.89 6.59
C VAL A 119 -12.85 -2.82 7.39
N PHE A 120 -13.47 -2.25 8.41
CA PHE A 120 -12.83 -1.25 9.27
C PHE A 120 -11.61 -1.82 9.99
N THR A 121 -11.75 -3.00 10.58
CA THR A 121 -10.67 -3.62 11.34
C THR A 121 -9.52 -4.07 10.45
N ASN A 122 -9.83 -4.76 9.35
CA ASN A 122 -8.82 -5.45 8.53
C ASN A 122 -8.19 -4.57 7.46
N SER A 123 -8.90 -3.55 6.97
CA SER A 123 -8.39 -2.72 5.88
C SER A 123 -8.23 -1.26 6.27
N TYR A 124 -9.29 -0.60 6.73
CA TYR A 124 -9.16 0.80 7.18
C TYR A 124 -8.23 0.94 8.37
N GLY A 125 -8.29 0.01 9.34
CA GLY A 125 -7.40 0.02 10.49
C GLY A 125 -5.94 -0.07 10.09
N LYS A 126 -5.60 -0.94 9.14
CA LYS A 126 -4.25 -1.05 8.60
C LYS A 126 -3.85 0.22 7.86
N ALA A 127 -4.72 0.72 6.99
CA ALA A 127 -4.47 1.96 6.25
C ALA A 127 -4.16 3.11 7.20
N LYS A 128 -4.96 3.25 8.24
CA LYS A 128 -4.78 4.28 9.27
C LYS A 128 -3.41 4.19 9.93
N ALA A 129 -2.98 2.98 10.31
CA ALA A 129 -1.68 2.78 10.96
C ALA A 129 -0.51 3.23 10.07
N TYR A 130 -0.52 2.85 8.78
CA TYR A 130 0.50 3.28 7.84
C TYR A 130 0.47 4.79 7.61
N LEU A 131 -0.71 5.37 7.45
CA LEU A 131 -0.86 6.81 7.20
C LEU A 131 -0.48 7.65 8.42
N GLN A 132 -0.74 7.15 9.63
CA GLN A 132 -0.24 7.79 10.85
C GLN A 132 1.29 7.84 10.88
N ARG A 133 1.94 6.78 10.45
CA ARG A 133 3.41 6.74 10.35
C ARG A 133 3.92 7.77 9.35
N VAL A 134 3.25 7.89 8.19
CA VAL A 134 3.57 8.92 7.18
C VAL A 134 3.52 10.33 7.81
N LEU A 135 2.47 10.62 8.57
CA LEU A 135 2.32 11.93 9.20
C LEU A 135 3.37 12.20 10.28
N GLN A 136 3.87 11.16 10.95
CA GLN A 136 4.95 11.30 11.93
C GLN A 136 6.29 11.60 11.27
N VAL A 137 6.57 10.93 10.16
CA VAL A 137 7.84 11.07 9.43
C VAL A 137 7.83 12.30 8.52
N PHE A 138 6.73 12.51 7.82
CA PHE A 138 6.58 13.61 6.87
C PHE A 138 5.11 14.06 6.84
N PRO A 139 4.77 15.21 7.43
CA PRO A 139 3.40 15.71 7.43
C PRO A 139 2.85 15.85 6.01
N SER A 140 1.70 15.23 5.75
CA SER A 140 1.03 15.25 4.46
C SER A 140 -0.45 15.57 4.66
N MET A 141 -0.94 16.59 3.96
CA MET A 141 -2.36 16.96 3.98
C MET A 141 -3.24 15.82 3.47
N GLU A 142 -2.79 15.15 2.42
CA GLU A 142 -3.53 14.03 1.82
C GLU A 142 -3.67 12.86 2.79
N ALA A 143 -2.56 12.45 3.42
CA ALA A 143 -2.58 11.39 4.42
C ALA A 143 -3.42 11.78 5.62
N GLY A 144 -3.36 13.05 6.05
CA GLY A 144 -4.18 13.59 7.12
C GLY A 144 -5.67 13.54 6.80
N ASN A 145 -6.05 13.93 5.61
CA ASN A 145 -7.44 13.89 5.14
C ASN A 145 -7.98 12.46 5.11
N THR A 146 -7.18 11.51 4.63
CA THR A 146 -7.55 10.10 4.61
C THR A 146 -7.78 9.57 6.01
N ARG A 147 -6.89 9.91 6.95
CA ARG A 147 -7.03 9.50 8.35
C ARG A 147 -8.31 10.04 8.99
N GLU A 148 -8.63 11.32 8.77
CA GLU A 148 -9.85 11.93 9.29
C GLU A 148 -11.11 11.25 8.72
N LYS A 149 -11.08 10.90 7.45
CA LYS A 149 -12.16 10.17 6.78
C LYS A 149 -12.39 8.79 7.41
N ILE A 150 -11.30 8.07 7.70
CA ILE A 150 -11.35 6.78 8.39
C ILE A 150 -11.96 6.94 9.79
N LYS A 151 -11.53 7.94 10.54
CA LYS A 151 -12.08 8.23 11.88
C LYS A 151 -13.58 8.48 11.85
N LYS A 152 -14.06 9.25 10.89
CA LYS A 152 -15.49 9.51 10.72
C LYS A 152 -16.26 8.21 10.49
N MET A 153 -15.75 7.34 9.64
CA MET A 153 -16.38 6.05 9.36
C MET A 153 -16.41 5.15 10.59
N GLU A 154 -15.34 5.10 11.36
CA GLU A 154 -15.30 4.35 12.61
C GLU A 154 -16.35 4.83 13.61
N LEU A 155 -16.57 6.14 13.69
CA LEU A 155 -17.59 6.72 14.57
C LEU A 155 -19.01 6.36 14.14
N GLU A 156 -19.28 6.31 12.84
CA GLU A 156 -20.60 5.93 12.32
C GLU A 156 -20.97 4.47 12.60
N LEU A 157 -19.97 3.61 12.84
CA LEU A 157 -20.20 2.19 13.12
C LEU A 157 -20.44 1.90 14.62
N LYS A 158 -20.16 2.84 15.48
CA LYS A 158 -20.44 2.73 16.89
C LYS A 158 -21.91 3.10 17.14
#